data_2c67c29064bc1c3d8ac37bd6e3b718fb
#
_entry.id   2c67c29064bc1c3d8ac37bd6e3b718fb
#
_cell.length_a   1.000
_cell.length_b   1.000
_cell.length_c   1.000
_cell.angle_alpha   90.00
_cell.angle_beta   90.00
_cell.angle_gamma   90.00
#
_symmetry.space_group_name_H-M   'P 1'
#
loop_
_entity.id
_entity.type
_entity.pdbx_description
1 polymer ?
#
loop_
_entity_poly.entity_id
_entity_poly.type
_entity_poly.pdbx_seq_one_letter_code
_entity_poly.pdbx_strand_id
1 'polypeptide(L)'
;MVPLSYYLVLSGFLFACGVVAFLIKRNIITIFMSIELMLNGVNLSFVAFAAHWHALAGQVFVFFVMVVAAAEAAVGLAIIIAVYRTRETLNVDQVNLLKL
;
A
#
# COMPACT_ATOMS: atom_id res chain seq x y z
N MET A 1 27.80 2.15 7.74
CA MET A 1 26.69 2.37 6.80
C MET A 1 26.09 1.05 6.41
N VAL A 2 24.78 0.95 6.39
CA VAL A 2 24.08 -0.31 6.09
C VAL A 2 24.17 -0.57 4.58
N PRO A 3 24.58 -1.80 4.16
CA PRO A 3 24.61 -2.14 2.74
C PRO A 3 23.24 -2.03 2.06
N LEU A 4 23.25 -1.69 0.77
CA LEU A 4 22.02 -1.59 -0.04
C LEU A 4 21.19 -2.87 0.02
N SER A 5 21.84 -4.03 0.02
CA SER A 5 21.13 -5.32 0.02
C SER A 5 20.21 -5.49 1.23
N TYR A 6 20.58 -4.92 2.38
CA TYR A 6 19.75 -5.02 3.60
C TYR A 6 18.44 -4.26 3.43
N TYR A 7 18.51 -3.08 2.81
CA TYR A 7 17.29 -2.30 2.54
C TYR A 7 16.40 -3.00 1.52
N LEU A 8 17.01 -3.61 0.50
CA LEU A 8 16.24 -4.32 -0.52
C LEU A 8 15.58 -5.58 0.04
N VAL A 9 16.24 -6.29 0.95
CA VAL A 9 15.63 -7.45 1.62
C VAL A 9 14.46 -7.01 2.47
N LEU A 10 14.61 -5.92 3.24
CA LEU A 10 13.51 -5.39 4.03
C LEU A 10 12.34 -4.93 3.15
N SER A 11 12.65 -4.25 2.05
CA SER A 11 11.67 -3.81 1.07
C SER A 11 10.88 -5.01 0.51
N GLY A 12 11.58 -6.06 0.11
CA GLY A 12 10.97 -7.28 -0.40
C GLY A 12 10.10 -7.97 0.67
N PHE A 13 10.55 -7.98 1.91
CA PHE A 13 9.80 -8.55 3.01
C PHE A 13 8.48 -7.77 3.25
N LEU A 14 8.56 -6.45 3.26
CA LEU A 14 7.35 -5.62 3.43
C LEU A 14 6.36 -5.86 2.30
N PHE A 15 6.86 -5.90 1.07
CA PHE A 15 6.01 -6.15 -0.09
C PHE A 15 5.36 -7.52 -0.01
N ALA A 16 6.14 -8.56 0.34
CA ALA A 16 5.63 -9.92 0.47
C ALA A 16 4.56 -10.02 1.56
N CYS A 17 4.77 -9.36 2.70
CA CYS A 17 3.76 -9.32 3.76
C CYS A 17 2.47 -8.66 3.28
N GLY A 18 2.59 -7.59 2.51
CA GLY A 18 1.43 -6.92 1.92
C GLY A 18 0.68 -7.83 0.95
N VAL A 19 1.40 -8.56 0.09
CA VAL A 19 0.80 -9.50 -0.85
C VAL A 19 0.05 -10.61 -0.11
N VAL A 20 0.67 -11.20 0.90
CA VAL A 20 0.04 -12.27 1.68
C VAL A 20 -1.24 -11.76 2.34
N ALA A 21 -1.18 -10.60 2.99
CA ALA A 21 -2.36 -10.03 3.62
C ALA A 21 -3.46 -9.73 2.60
N PHE A 22 -3.09 -9.21 1.44
CA PHE A 22 -4.04 -8.92 0.36
C PHE A 22 -4.77 -10.18 -0.09
N LEU A 23 -4.06 -11.30 -0.21
CA LEU A 23 -4.63 -12.53 -0.74
C LEU A 23 -5.52 -13.27 0.27
N ILE A 24 -5.23 -13.15 1.57
CA ILE A 24 -5.92 -13.97 2.58
C ILE A 24 -7.00 -13.20 3.36
N LYS A 25 -6.97 -11.88 3.36
CA LYS A 25 -7.92 -11.09 4.13
C LYS A 25 -9.13 -10.70 3.28
N ARG A 26 -10.29 -10.62 3.95
CA ARG A 26 -11.56 -10.28 3.31
C ARG A 26 -12.14 -8.98 3.80
N ASN A 27 -11.51 -8.38 4.81
CA ASN A 27 -11.91 -7.09 5.35
C ASN A 27 -11.35 -5.98 4.45
N ILE A 28 -12.20 -5.08 4.00
CA ILE A 28 -11.83 -4.01 3.05
C ILE A 28 -10.70 -3.14 3.63
N ILE A 29 -10.77 -2.83 4.92
CA ILE A 29 -9.74 -2.01 5.57
C ILE A 29 -8.40 -2.73 5.55
N THR A 30 -8.38 -4.03 5.85
CA THR A 30 -7.14 -4.82 5.85
C THR A 30 -6.59 -4.95 4.44
N ILE A 31 -7.45 -5.15 3.42
CA ILE A 31 -7.02 -5.19 2.02
C ILE A 31 -6.38 -3.84 1.65
N PHE A 32 -7.01 -2.76 2.02
CA PHE A 32 -6.51 -1.42 1.76
C PHE A 32 -5.15 -1.18 2.42
N MET A 33 -5.02 -1.57 3.69
CA MET A 33 -3.76 -1.44 4.43
C MET A 33 -2.65 -2.31 3.84
N SER A 34 -3.00 -3.49 3.28
CA SER A 34 -2.02 -4.36 2.64
C SER A 34 -1.44 -3.73 1.38
N ILE A 35 -2.26 -3.01 0.62
CA ILE A 35 -1.78 -2.24 -0.54
C ILE A 35 -0.83 -1.13 -0.09
N GLU A 36 -1.17 -0.43 0.99
CA GLU A 36 -0.30 0.61 1.55
C GLU A 36 1.04 0.04 2.00
N LEU A 37 1.03 -1.16 2.58
CA LEU A 37 2.26 -1.84 2.99
C LEU A 37 3.12 -2.20 1.77
N MET A 38 2.51 -2.66 0.68
CA MET A 38 3.23 -2.92 -0.57
C MET A 38 3.85 -1.64 -1.13
N LEU A 39 3.12 -0.53 -1.10
CA LEU A 39 3.65 0.76 -1.56
C LEU A 39 4.82 1.23 -0.69
N ASN A 40 4.75 1.02 0.62
CA ASN A 40 5.86 1.35 1.51
C ASN A 40 7.11 0.53 1.17
N GLY A 41 6.94 -0.74 0.84
CA GLY A 41 8.05 -1.58 0.39
C GLY A 41 8.70 -1.03 -0.87
N VAL A 42 7.91 -0.66 -1.86
CA VAL A 42 8.40 -0.06 -3.11
C VAL A 42 9.13 1.26 -2.82
N ASN A 43 8.56 2.12 -1.97
CA ASN A 43 9.17 3.39 -1.61
C ASN A 43 10.53 3.21 -0.93
N LEU A 44 10.63 2.21 -0.05
CA LEU A 44 11.89 1.92 0.61
C LEU A 44 12.96 1.54 -0.42
N SER A 45 12.60 0.79 -1.47
CA SER A 45 13.52 0.48 -2.57
C SER A 45 13.99 1.74 -3.27
N PHE A 46 13.08 2.65 -3.61
CA PHE A 46 13.43 3.91 -4.28
C PHE A 46 14.38 4.75 -3.43
N VAL A 47 14.10 4.88 -2.14
CA VAL A 47 14.97 5.64 -1.23
C VAL A 47 16.34 4.99 -1.12
N ALA A 48 16.37 3.65 -1.01
CA ALA A 48 17.64 2.92 -0.91
C ALA A 48 18.49 3.09 -2.16
N PHE A 49 17.90 2.98 -3.35
CA PHE A 49 18.63 3.20 -4.61
C PHE A 49 19.08 4.65 -4.74
N ALA A 50 18.23 5.60 -4.38
CA ALA A 50 18.59 7.02 -4.43
C ALA A 50 19.82 7.31 -3.56
N ALA A 51 19.84 6.75 -2.34
CA ALA A 51 20.97 6.91 -1.45
C ALA A 51 22.22 6.22 -1.97
N HIS A 52 22.07 5.01 -2.54
CA HIS A 52 23.19 4.24 -3.05
C HIS A 52 23.90 4.96 -4.22
N TRP A 53 23.15 5.54 -5.12
CA TRP A 53 23.70 6.22 -6.30
C TRP A 53 23.80 7.73 -6.12
N HIS A 54 23.54 8.25 -4.94
CA HIS A 54 23.54 9.68 -4.65
C HIS A 54 22.67 10.46 -5.65
N ALA A 55 21.53 9.88 -6.03
CA ALA A 55 20.63 10.44 -7.03
C ALA A 55 19.38 10.98 -6.36
N LEU A 56 19.14 12.28 -6.48
CA LEU A 56 17.95 12.92 -5.90
C LEU A 56 16.67 12.47 -6.59
N ALA A 57 16.74 12.04 -7.85
CA ALA A 57 15.57 11.65 -8.64
C ALA A 57 14.75 10.55 -7.95
N GLY A 58 15.40 9.57 -7.31
CA GLY A 58 14.69 8.50 -6.60
C GLY A 58 13.87 9.03 -5.44
N GLN A 59 14.35 10.04 -4.73
CA GLN A 59 13.62 10.67 -3.64
C GLN A 59 12.46 11.53 -4.15
N VAL A 60 12.61 12.15 -5.30
CA VAL A 60 11.51 12.88 -5.94
C VAL A 60 10.39 11.92 -6.32
N PHE A 61 10.73 10.76 -6.89
CA PHE A 61 9.73 9.73 -7.17
C PHE A 61 9.01 9.26 -5.91
N VAL A 62 9.74 9.06 -4.81
CA VAL A 62 9.12 8.69 -3.53
C VAL A 62 8.12 9.75 -3.08
N PHE A 63 8.47 11.03 -3.21
CA PHE A 63 7.56 12.11 -2.87
C PHE A 63 6.26 12.01 -3.67
N PHE A 64 6.34 11.81 -4.99
CA PHE A 64 5.16 11.67 -5.84
C PHE A 64 4.33 10.43 -5.46
N VAL A 65 4.98 9.31 -5.18
CA VAL A 65 4.27 8.09 -4.76
C VAL A 65 3.56 8.31 -3.44
N MET A 66 4.17 9.05 -2.50
CA MET A 66 3.53 9.39 -1.24
C MET A 66 2.29 10.27 -1.45
N VAL A 67 2.34 11.22 -2.38
CA VAL A 67 1.19 12.07 -2.70
C VAL A 67 0.06 11.22 -3.27
N VAL A 68 0.37 10.30 -4.20
CA VAL A 68 -0.62 9.39 -4.77
C VAL A 68 -1.19 8.48 -3.68
N ALA A 69 -0.35 7.94 -2.81
CA ALA A 69 -0.80 7.07 -1.72
C ALA A 69 -1.74 7.82 -0.77
N ALA A 70 -1.43 9.07 -0.44
CA ALA A 70 -2.29 9.89 0.41
C ALA A 70 -3.65 10.15 -0.25
N ALA A 71 -3.63 10.45 -1.56
CA ALA A 71 -4.87 10.66 -2.31
C ALA A 71 -5.71 9.38 -2.38
N GLU A 72 -5.07 8.24 -2.64
CA GLU A 72 -5.75 6.95 -2.64
C GLU A 72 -6.32 6.61 -1.27
N ALA A 73 -5.58 6.92 -0.20
CA ALA A 73 -6.05 6.70 1.17
C ALA A 73 -7.30 7.51 1.44
N ALA A 74 -7.31 8.78 1.08
CA ALA A 74 -8.46 9.65 1.30
C ALA A 74 -9.68 9.17 0.53
N VAL A 75 -9.53 8.89 -0.77
CA VAL A 75 -10.61 8.42 -1.63
C VAL A 75 -11.06 7.02 -1.19
N GLY A 76 -10.11 6.13 -0.91
CA GLY A 76 -10.41 4.77 -0.49
C GLY A 76 -11.18 4.71 0.81
N LEU A 77 -10.78 5.51 1.80
CA LEU A 77 -11.51 5.58 3.06
C LEU A 77 -12.92 6.14 2.87
N ALA A 78 -13.07 7.14 1.99
CA ALA A 78 -14.40 7.69 1.68
C ALA A 78 -15.30 6.62 1.07
N ILE A 79 -14.77 5.81 0.16
CA ILE A 79 -15.51 4.70 -0.46
C ILE A 79 -15.86 3.65 0.58
N ILE A 80 -14.92 3.28 1.45
CA ILE A 80 -15.15 2.30 2.52
C ILE A 80 -16.28 2.77 3.44
N ILE A 81 -16.26 4.03 3.83
CA ILE A 81 -17.30 4.60 4.69
C ILE A 81 -18.64 4.54 3.98
N ALA A 82 -18.69 4.94 2.71
CA ALA A 82 -19.94 4.93 1.93
C ALA A 82 -20.50 3.51 1.81
N VAL A 83 -19.64 2.53 1.51
CA VAL A 83 -20.06 1.13 1.39
C VAL A 83 -20.56 0.60 2.74
N TYR A 84 -19.84 0.89 3.82
CA TYR A 84 -20.22 0.41 5.15
C TYR A 84 -21.58 0.99 5.58
N ARG A 85 -21.84 2.26 5.28
CA ARG A 85 -23.11 2.90 5.61
C ARG A 85 -24.28 2.26 4.87
N THR A 86 -24.02 1.69 3.69
CA THR A 86 -25.03 1.05 2.85
C THR A 86 -25.22 -0.42 3.19
N ARG A 87 -24.10 -1.15 3.39
CA ARG A 87 -24.10 -2.61 3.56
C ARG A 87 -23.84 -3.06 4.98
N GLU A 88 -23.33 -2.17 5.84
CA GLU A 88 -22.97 -2.45 7.24
C GLU A 88 -22.01 -3.62 7.37
N THR A 89 -21.12 -3.81 6.38
CA THR A 89 -20.11 -4.86 6.38
C THR A 89 -18.83 -4.40 5.73
N LEU A 90 -17.70 -4.89 6.24
CA LEU A 90 -16.38 -4.66 5.64
C LEU A 90 -15.90 -5.89 4.87
N ASN A 91 -16.67 -6.98 4.87
CA ASN A 91 -16.30 -8.21 4.16
C ASN A 91 -16.64 -8.07 2.68
N VAL A 92 -15.62 -8.17 1.82
CA VAL A 92 -15.79 -7.97 0.38
C VAL A 92 -16.71 -9.00 -0.26
N ASP A 93 -16.81 -10.20 0.31
CA ASP A 93 -17.70 -11.24 -0.21
C ASP A 93 -19.17 -10.89 0.00
N GLN A 94 -19.47 -10.00 0.94
CA GLN A 94 -20.83 -9.54 1.25
C GLN A 94 -21.19 -8.24 0.58
N VAL A 95 -20.20 -7.56 -0.04
CA VAL A 95 -20.42 -6.31 -0.74
C VAL A 95 -20.64 -6.62 -2.22
N ASN A 96 -21.91 -6.64 -2.63
CA ASN A 96 -22.27 -6.91 -4.02
C ASN A 96 -23.43 -5.98 -4.43
N LEU A 97 -23.06 -4.86 -5.06
CA LEU A 97 -24.03 -3.85 -5.48
C LEU A 97 -24.83 -4.26 -6.72
N LEU A 98 -24.36 -5.29 -7.43
CA LEU A 98 -25.07 -5.79 -8.63
C LEU A 98 -26.12 -6.85 -8.28
N LYS A 99 -26.06 -7.38 -7.06
CA LYS A 99 -27.01 -8.40 -6.62
C LYS A 99 -28.11 -7.76 -5.78
N LEU A 100 -29.01 -7.12 -6.45
CA LEU A 100 -30.13 -6.43 -5.81
C LEU A 100 -31.40 -7.27 -5.79
#